data_858a8020bad31c23d594c682696c3ca5
#
_entry.id   858a8020bad31c23d594c682696c3ca5
#
_cell.length_a   1.000
_cell.length_b   1.000
_cell.length_c   1.000
_cell.angle_alpha   90.00
_cell.angle_beta   90.00
_cell.angle_gamma   90.00
#
_symmetry.space_group_name_H-M   'P 1'
#
loop_
_entity.id
_entity.type
_entity.pdbx_description
1 polymer ?
#
loop_
_entity_poly.entity_id
_entity_poly.type
_entity_poly.pdbx_seq_one_letter_code
_entity_poly.pdbx_strand_id
1 'polypeptide(L)'
;MEKVAVVTGTSSGIGFETALALAREGYYTYATMRNTAKGDKLKELSSKESLKIDVLELDVDNENSAKTAIKHILDQKQRIDVLVNNAGWALWGCVEDVSVDEFKTQFETNFFSIIRLIQEVGPTMRNQGSGTIVNISSVVGRIGFPASPAYISSKFALEGLSESLRFEFAPFVVEVIIIEPGVIKTNFMKNMKMAKKSELDTVYKDITTKVVSGVKMMAEMGTHPKEVANVIVKAIKDKNPLPRYIVGNDAAMFLEAKKNKTDIEFENYLKKELY
;
A
#
# COMPACT_ATOMS: atom_id res chain seq x y z
N MET A 1 -25.30 -5.60 12.42
CA MET A 1 -24.05 -6.29 12.78
C MET A 1 -22.88 -5.29 12.74
N GLU A 2 -21.90 -5.47 13.60
CA GLU A 2 -20.68 -4.64 13.65
C GLU A 2 -19.83 -4.92 12.42
N LYS A 3 -19.43 -3.89 11.70
CA LYS A 3 -18.55 -4.02 10.52
C LYS A 3 -17.11 -4.28 10.94
N VAL A 4 -16.40 -5.14 10.20
CA VAL A 4 -15.04 -5.57 10.48
C VAL A 4 -14.08 -5.09 9.39
N ALA A 5 -12.98 -4.47 9.81
CA ALA A 5 -11.90 -4.05 8.93
C ALA A 5 -10.59 -4.76 9.28
N VAL A 6 -9.84 -5.17 8.28
CA VAL A 6 -8.48 -5.71 8.40
C VAL A 6 -7.52 -4.79 7.67
N VAL A 7 -6.49 -4.30 8.38
CA VAL A 7 -5.48 -3.41 7.81
C VAL A 7 -4.10 -4.04 7.99
N THR A 8 -3.34 -4.19 6.91
CA THR A 8 -1.98 -4.75 6.97
C THR A 8 -0.90 -3.68 7.12
N GLY A 9 0.18 -4.01 7.84
CA GLY A 9 1.33 -3.10 7.99
C GLY A 9 1.05 -1.88 8.86
N THR A 10 0.39 -2.06 10.00
CA THR A 10 -0.14 -0.97 10.85
C THR A 10 0.84 -0.46 11.91
N SER A 11 2.07 -0.93 11.95
CA SER A 11 3.05 -0.49 12.96
C SER A 11 3.44 1.00 12.84
N SER A 12 3.20 1.63 11.69
CA SER A 12 3.47 3.05 11.44
C SER A 12 2.81 3.54 10.15
N GLY A 13 2.87 4.85 9.90
CA GLY A 13 2.54 5.47 8.61
C GLY A 13 1.07 5.33 8.21
N ILE A 14 0.84 5.05 6.91
CA ILE A 14 -0.51 4.99 6.33
C ILE A 14 -1.36 3.93 7.04
N GLY A 15 -0.83 2.73 7.25
CA GLY A 15 -1.58 1.64 7.89
C GLY A 15 -1.99 1.97 9.33
N PHE A 16 -1.11 2.62 10.10
CA PHE A 16 -1.38 3.08 11.46
C PHE A 16 -2.55 4.09 11.49
N GLU A 17 -2.47 5.13 10.65
CA GLU A 17 -3.53 6.16 10.58
C GLU A 17 -4.84 5.59 10.03
N THR A 18 -4.76 4.65 9.07
CA THR A 18 -5.95 3.99 8.51
C THR A 18 -6.66 3.12 9.54
N ALA A 19 -5.92 2.36 10.35
CA ALA A 19 -6.51 1.55 11.41
C ALA A 19 -7.25 2.42 12.44
N LEU A 20 -6.65 3.53 12.85
CA LEU A 20 -7.32 4.50 13.75
C LEU A 20 -8.55 5.13 13.08
N ALA A 21 -8.43 5.55 11.82
CA ALA A 21 -9.51 6.21 11.12
C ALA A 21 -10.73 5.29 10.94
N LEU A 22 -10.52 4.02 10.56
CA LEU A 22 -11.60 3.05 10.43
C LEU A 22 -12.27 2.73 11.77
N ALA A 23 -11.49 2.60 12.84
CA ALA A 23 -12.05 2.37 14.18
C ALA A 23 -12.86 3.56 14.68
N ARG A 24 -12.45 4.79 14.40
CA ARG A 24 -13.23 6.02 14.68
C ARG A 24 -14.54 6.09 13.90
N GLU A 25 -14.60 5.47 12.72
CA GLU A 25 -15.83 5.30 11.94
C GLU A 25 -16.71 4.13 12.40
N GLY A 26 -16.34 3.49 13.51
CA GLY A 26 -17.13 2.43 14.13
C GLY A 26 -16.86 1.01 13.62
N TYR A 27 -15.83 0.81 12.82
CA TYR A 27 -15.38 -0.53 12.44
C TYR A 27 -14.66 -1.21 13.61
N TYR A 28 -14.95 -2.49 13.84
CA TYR A 28 -14.03 -3.33 14.59
C TYR A 28 -12.79 -3.60 13.73
N THR A 29 -11.65 -3.04 14.12
CA THR A 29 -10.47 -2.99 13.27
C THR A 29 -9.38 -3.92 13.76
N TYR A 30 -9.02 -4.91 12.95
CA TYR A 30 -7.83 -5.72 13.15
C TYR A 30 -6.63 -5.02 12.51
N ALA A 31 -5.80 -4.45 13.37
CA ALA A 31 -4.56 -3.77 12.99
C ALA A 31 -3.42 -4.81 12.96
N THR A 32 -3.02 -5.24 11.76
CA THR A 32 -2.09 -6.37 11.65
C THR A 32 -0.65 -5.94 11.35
N MET A 33 0.29 -6.65 11.94
CA MET A 33 1.72 -6.40 11.80
C MET A 33 2.55 -7.64 12.15
N ARG A 34 3.77 -7.77 11.62
CA ARG A 34 4.67 -8.89 11.89
C ARG A 34 5.14 -8.99 13.34
N ASN A 35 5.29 -7.86 14.00
CA ASN A 35 5.73 -7.78 15.39
C ASN A 35 4.74 -6.93 16.18
N THR A 36 3.92 -7.59 16.98
CA THR A 36 2.84 -6.97 17.77
C THR A 36 3.35 -6.07 18.90
N ALA A 37 4.61 -6.19 19.32
CA ALA A 37 5.22 -5.25 20.28
C ALA A 37 5.34 -3.82 19.72
N LYS A 38 5.30 -3.65 18.38
CA LYS A 38 5.24 -2.32 17.75
C LYS A 38 3.83 -1.70 17.75
N GLY A 39 2.85 -2.41 18.28
CA GLY A 39 1.45 -1.98 18.35
C GLY A 39 1.08 -1.18 19.61
N ASP A 40 2.01 -0.95 20.55
CA ASP A 40 1.67 -0.37 21.86
C ASP A 40 1.05 1.04 21.72
N LYS A 41 1.54 1.87 20.81
CA LYS A 41 0.93 3.18 20.54
C LYS A 41 -0.51 3.07 20.00
N LEU A 42 -0.81 2.07 19.18
CA LEU A 42 -2.18 1.80 18.72
C LEU A 42 -3.08 1.38 19.88
N LYS A 43 -2.59 0.49 20.76
CA LYS A 43 -3.33 0.02 21.93
C LYS A 43 -3.61 1.17 22.91
N GLU A 44 -2.61 2.03 23.16
CA GLU A 44 -2.76 3.23 23.99
C GLU A 44 -3.86 4.16 23.47
N LEU A 45 -3.79 4.52 22.16
CA LEU A 45 -4.78 5.39 21.53
C LEU A 45 -6.16 4.73 21.49
N SER A 46 -6.22 3.43 21.19
CA SER A 46 -7.45 2.65 21.21
C SER A 46 -8.13 2.73 22.58
N SER A 47 -7.36 2.50 23.65
CA SER A 47 -7.87 2.60 25.03
C SER A 47 -8.31 4.02 25.39
N LYS A 48 -7.51 5.03 25.04
CA LYS A 48 -7.82 6.44 25.33
C LYS A 48 -9.09 6.94 24.64
N GLU A 49 -9.31 6.52 23.40
CA GLU A 49 -10.46 6.94 22.59
C GLU A 49 -11.61 5.91 22.62
N SER A 50 -11.51 4.85 23.42
CA SER A 50 -12.49 3.74 23.47
C SER A 50 -12.80 3.13 22.11
N LEU A 51 -11.77 2.98 21.26
CA LEU A 51 -11.88 2.43 19.93
C LEU A 51 -11.81 0.88 19.96
N LYS A 52 -12.45 0.25 18.99
CA LYS A 52 -12.43 -1.21 18.81
C LYS A 52 -11.29 -1.61 17.88
N ILE A 53 -10.08 -1.70 18.42
CA ILE A 53 -8.89 -2.11 17.68
C ILE A 53 -8.22 -3.30 18.38
N ASP A 54 -8.03 -4.38 17.62
CA ASP A 54 -7.19 -5.50 18.03
C ASP A 54 -5.89 -5.49 17.23
N VAL A 55 -4.76 -5.59 17.92
CA VAL A 55 -3.45 -5.76 17.30
C VAL A 55 -3.19 -7.24 17.12
N LEU A 56 -3.11 -7.70 15.87
CA LEU A 56 -2.95 -9.10 15.52
C LEU A 56 -1.65 -9.34 14.74
N GLU A 57 -0.97 -10.45 15.03
CA GLU A 57 0.19 -10.86 14.26
C GLU A 57 -0.22 -11.34 12.87
N LEU A 58 0.40 -10.75 11.85
CA LEU A 58 0.29 -11.18 10.47
C LEU A 58 1.58 -10.80 9.73
N ASP A 59 2.31 -11.80 9.27
CA ASP A 59 3.37 -11.64 8.28
C ASP A 59 2.79 -11.94 6.90
N VAL A 60 2.65 -10.91 6.09
CA VAL A 60 2.05 -11.02 4.75
C VAL A 60 2.87 -11.89 3.80
N ASP A 61 4.18 -12.02 4.04
CA ASP A 61 5.10 -12.84 3.25
C ASP A 61 5.02 -14.33 3.62
N ASN A 62 4.30 -14.67 4.71
CA ASN A 62 4.13 -16.04 5.18
C ASN A 62 2.68 -16.50 5.00
N GLU A 63 2.49 -17.51 4.13
CA GLU A 63 1.16 -18.03 3.81
C GLU A 63 0.42 -18.56 5.03
N ASN A 64 1.09 -19.30 5.91
CA ASN A 64 0.48 -19.85 7.11
C ASN A 64 0.08 -18.75 8.10
N SER A 65 0.89 -17.69 8.23
CA SER A 65 0.56 -16.53 9.05
C SER A 65 -0.70 -15.83 8.52
N ALA A 66 -0.79 -15.60 7.20
CA ALA A 66 -1.96 -15.01 6.57
C ALA A 66 -3.23 -15.84 6.80
N LYS A 67 -3.18 -17.16 6.54
CA LYS A 67 -4.31 -18.09 6.77
C LYS A 67 -4.74 -18.10 8.23
N THR A 68 -3.79 -18.20 9.16
CA THR A 68 -4.08 -18.26 10.60
C THR A 68 -4.74 -16.97 11.07
N ALA A 69 -4.22 -15.81 10.65
CA ALA A 69 -4.79 -14.51 11.04
C ALA A 69 -6.21 -14.31 10.49
N ILE A 70 -6.44 -14.61 9.22
CA ILE A 70 -7.77 -14.47 8.62
C ILE A 70 -8.75 -15.47 9.24
N LYS A 71 -8.34 -16.72 9.43
CA LYS A 71 -9.16 -17.72 10.13
C LYS A 71 -9.54 -17.26 11.54
N HIS A 72 -8.60 -16.75 12.32
CA HIS A 72 -8.86 -16.22 13.66
C HIS A 72 -9.93 -15.11 13.64
N ILE A 73 -9.84 -14.17 12.70
CA ILE A 73 -10.83 -13.10 12.55
C ILE A 73 -12.21 -13.66 12.20
N LEU A 74 -12.27 -14.62 11.27
CA LEU A 74 -13.52 -15.21 10.83
C LEU A 74 -14.17 -16.09 11.91
N ASP A 75 -13.37 -16.82 12.70
CA ASP A 75 -13.89 -17.61 13.85
C ASP A 75 -14.55 -16.70 14.90
N GLN A 76 -14.05 -15.47 15.10
CA GLN A 76 -14.61 -14.52 16.07
C GLN A 76 -15.74 -13.65 15.54
N LYS A 77 -15.65 -13.19 14.31
CA LYS A 77 -16.53 -12.15 13.75
C LYS A 77 -17.45 -12.65 12.63
N GLN A 78 -17.12 -13.78 12.03
CA GLN A 78 -17.86 -14.40 10.91
C GLN A 78 -18.04 -13.48 9.67
N ARG A 79 -17.29 -12.39 9.62
CA ARG A 79 -17.34 -11.40 8.54
C ARG A 79 -16.06 -10.60 8.43
N ILE A 80 -15.78 -10.12 7.22
CA ILE A 80 -14.79 -9.06 6.92
C ILE A 80 -15.43 -8.13 5.91
N ASP A 81 -15.58 -6.86 6.25
CA ASP A 81 -16.22 -5.85 5.40
C ASP A 81 -15.20 -5.04 4.61
N VAL A 82 -14.00 -4.86 5.18
CA VAL A 82 -12.93 -4.08 4.57
C VAL A 82 -11.60 -4.82 4.73
N LEU A 83 -10.88 -4.99 3.62
CA LEU A 83 -9.48 -5.40 3.61
C LEU A 83 -8.63 -4.26 3.05
N VAL A 84 -7.68 -3.74 3.83
CA VAL A 84 -6.71 -2.73 3.37
C VAL A 84 -5.33 -3.38 3.23
N ASN A 85 -4.92 -3.63 1.99
CA ASN A 85 -3.60 -4.15 1.63
C ASN A 85 -2.62 -2.97 1.59
N ASN A 86 -2.03 -2.66 2.76
CA ASN A 86 -1.10 -1.53 2.94
C ASN A 86 0.35 -1.98 3.18
N ALA A 87 0.58 -3.18 3.69
CA ALA A 87 1.94 -3.67 3.93
C ALA A 87 2.78 -3.62 2.65
N GLY A 88 3.98 -3.04 2.74
CA GLY A 88 4.87 -2.89 1.60
C GLY A 88 6.16 -2.16 1.96
N TRP A 89 7.12 -2.25 1.08
CA TRP A 89 8.43 -1.57 1.17
C TRP A 89 8.97 -1.29 -0.23
N ALA A 90 10.07 -0.57 -0.35
CA ALA A 90 10.70 -0.26 -1.63
C ALA A 90 12.17 -0.64 -1.66
N LEU A 91 12.61 -1.22 -2.79
CA LEU A 91 13.99 -1.53 -3.12
C LEU A 91 14.52 -0.48 -4.09
N TRP A 92 15.67 0.09 -3.73
CA TRP A 92 16.43 1.01 -4.56
C TRP A 92 17.61 0.33 -5.23
N GLY A 93 17.87 0.71 -6.46
CA GLY A 93 18.95 0.24 -7.30
C GLY A 93 18.53 0.22 -8.76
N CYS A 94 19.45 0.49 -9.69
CA CYS A 94 19.20 0.33 -11.11
C CYS A 94 19.10 -1.17 -11.47
N VAL A 95 18.48 -1.50 -12.59
CA VAL A 95 18.14 -2.88 -12.94
C VAL A 95 19.34 -3.84 -12.95
N GLU A 96 20.50 -3.39 -13.38
CA GLU A 96 21.73 -4.21 -13.39
C GLU A 96 22.35 -4.43 -12.00
N ASP A 97 21.95 -3.61 -11.02
CA ASP A 97 22.41 -3.71 -9.63
C ASP A 97 21.44 -4.53 -8.77
N VAL A 98 20.23 -4.75 -9.23
CA VAL A 98 19.20 -5.51 -8.51
C VAL A 98 19.17 -6.95 -9.00
N SER A 99 19.46 -7.90 -8.14
CA SER A 99 19.36 -9.32 -8.47
C SER A 99 17.91 -9.76 -8.68
N VAL A 100 17.71 -10.83 -9.47
CA VAL A 100 16.38 -11.42 -9.68
C VAL A 100 15.73 -11.86 -8.35
N ASP A 101 16.52 -12.34 -7.39
CA ASP A 101 15.98 -12.75 -6.10
C ASP A 101 15.55 -11.54 -5.23
N GLU A 102 16.21 -10.41 -5.34
CA GLU A 102 15.75 -9.16 -4.73
C GLU A 102 14.45 -8.66 -5.40
N PHE A 103 14.32 -8.79 -6.73
CA PHE A 103 13.04 -8.54 -7.43
C PHE A 103 11.93 -9.43 -6.89
N LYS A 104 12.17 -10.75 -6.78
CA LYS A 104 11.18 -11.69 -6.23
C LYS A 104 10.77 -11.32 -4.81
N THR A 105 11.73 -10.93 -3.96
CA THR A 105 11.46 -10.51 -2.58
C THR A 105 10.60 -9.25 -2.53
N GLN A 106 10.84 -8.29 -3.43
CA GLN A 106 10.00 -7.08 -3.55
C GLN A 106 8.58 -7.44 -3.99
N PHE A 107 8.44 -8.33 -4.97
CA PHE A 107 7.15 -8.79 -5.46
C PHE A 107 6.41 -9.64 -4.42
N GLU A 108 7.12 -10.44 -3.63
CA GLU A 108 6.49 -11.24 -2.57
C GLU A 108 5.67 -10.38 -1.63
N THR A 109 6.27 -9.30 -1.10
CA THR A 109 5.55 -8.41 -0.18
C THR A 109 4.53 -7.52 -0.89
N ASN A 110 4.89 -6.91 -2.04
CA ASN A 110 4.06 -5.85 -2.62
C ASN A 110 2.97 -6.35 -3.57
N PHE A 111 3.03 -7.64 -3.98
CA PHE A 111 2.13 -8.20 -4.98
C PHE A 111 1.57 -9.58 -4.58
N PHE A 112 2.42 -10.59 -4.39
CA PHE A 112 1.92 -11.95 -4.09
C PHE A 112 1.22 -12.05 -2.76
N SER A 113 1.68 -11.33 -1.75
CA SER A 113 1.03 -11.26 -0.44
C SER A 113 -0.42 -10.74 -0.54
N ILE A 114 -0.65 -9.76 -1.43
CA ILE A 114 -1.98 -9.17 -1.67
C ILE A 114 -2.91 -10.21 -2.30
N ILE A 115 -2.43 -10.95 -3.30
CA ILE A 115 -3.19 -12.05 -3.93
C ILE A 115 -3.59 -13.06 -2.86
N ARG A 116 -2.66 -13.48 -2.02
CA ARG A 116 -2.88 -14.43 -0.93
C ARG A 116 -3.98 -13.97 0.02
N LEU A 117 -3.93 -12.73 0.48
CA LEU A 117 -4.95 -12.18 1.37
C LEU A 117 -6.32 -12.05 0.69
N ILE A 118 -6.35 -11.66 -0.58
CA ILE A 118 -7.60 -11.60 -1.35
C ILE A 118 -8.22 -13.00 -1.52
N GLN A 119 -7.40 -14.03 -1.75
CA GLN A 119 -7.87 -15.42 -1.85
C GLN A 119 -8.45 -15.93 -0.52
N GLU A 120 -7.90 -15.52 0.62
CA GLU A 120 -8.42 -15.89 1.95
C GLU A 120 -9.71 -15.12 2.32
N VAL A 121 -9.83 -13.85 1.96
CA VAL A 121 -10.94 -12.98 2.34
C VAL A 121 -12.08 -12.99 1.31
N GLY A 122 -11.75 -13.13 0.04
CA GLY A 122 -12.69 -13.02 -1.08
C GLY A 122 -13.92 -13.94 -0.99
N PRO A 123 -13.78 -15.24 -0.63
CA PRO A 123 -14.93 -16.13 -0.46
C PRO A 123 -15.93 -15.62 0.58
N THR A 124 -15.45 -15.04 1.69
CA THR A 124 -16.30 -14.47 2.72
C THR A 124 -17.05 -13.24 2.21
N MET A 125 -16.36 -12.28 1.59
CA MET A 125 -17.01 -11.08 1.04
C MET A 125 -18.03 -11.43 -0.04
N ARG A 126 -17.70 -12.39 -0.93
CA ARG A 126 -18.62 -12.89 -1.95
C ARG A 126 -19.88 -13.49 -1.34
N ASN A 127 -19.75 -14.33 -0.31
CA ASN A 127 -20.89 -14.95 0.38
C ASN A 127 -21.72 -13.90 1.17
N GLN A 128 -21.09 -12.84 1.66
CA GLN A 128 -21.76 -11.70 2.31
C GLN A 128 -22.58 -10.87 1.30
N GLY A 129 -22.28 -10.95 0.00
CA GLY A 129 -22.83 -10.04 -1.01
C GLY A 129 -22.41 -8.59 -0.78
N SER A 130 -21.28 -8.36 -0.13
CA SER A 130 -20.74 -7.02 0.17
C SER A 130 -19.30 -7.11 0.67
N GLY A 131 -18.50 -6.11 0.38
CA GLY A 131 -17.13 -6.00 0.85
C GLY A 131 -16.37 -4.88 0.13
N THR A 132 -15.25 -4.46 0.68
CA THR A 132 -14.36 -3.49 0.04
C THR A 132 -12.91 -3.92 0.21
N ILE A 133 -12.20 -4.07 -0.89
CA ILE A 133 -10.77 -4.32 -0.94
C ILE A 133 -10.09 -3.01 -1.34
N VAL A 134 -9.19 -2.51 -0.50
CA VAL A 134 -8.41 -1.31 -0.75
C VAL A 134 -6.95 -1.70 -0.94
N ASN A 135 -6.41 -1.47 -2.12
CA ASN A 135 -5.02 -1.72 -2.44
C ASN A 135 -4.22 -0.42 -2.42
N ILE A 136 -3.22 -0.33 -1.55
CA ILE A 136 -2.33 0.83 -1.51
C ILE A 136 -1.26 0.65 -2.60
N SER A 137 -1.49 1.32 -3.72
CA SER A 137 -0.57 1.43 -4.84
C SER A 137 0.42 2.58 -4.62
N SER A 138 0.68 3.35 -5.63
CA SER A 138 1.50 4.57 -5.62
C SER A 138 1.33 5.30 -6.95
N VAL A 139 1.67 6.57 -7.02
CA VAL A 139 1.87 7.28 -8.28
C VAL A 139 2.79 6.51 -9.24
N VAL A 140 3.78 5.81 -8.69
CA VAL A 140 4.70 4.97 -9.48
C VAL A 140 4.12 3.63 -9.93
N GLY A 141 2.87 3.35 -9.64
CA GLY A 141 2.09 2.31 -10.33
C GLY A 141 1.63 2.73 -11.73
N ARG A 142 1.76 4.01 -12.07
CA ARG A 142 1.33 4.61 -13.33
C ARG A 142 2.46 5.28 -14.11
N ILE A 143 3.58 5.59 -13.47
CA ILE A 143 4.76 6.20 -14.07
C ILE A 143 6.02 5.45 -13.69
N GLY A 144 7.02 5.43 -14.58
CA GLY A 144 8.36 4.90 -14.33
C GLY A 144 9.37 6.02 -14.10
N PHE A 145 10.36 5.76 -13.25
CA PHE A 145 11.56 6.59 -13.11
C PHE A 145 12.76 5.70 -12.70
N PRO A 146 14.01 6.20 -12.78
CA PRO A 146 15.18 5.39 -12.53
C PRO A 146 15.36 4.96 -11.06
N ALA A 147 16.26 4.00 -10.84
CA ALA A 147 16.76 3.54 -9.55
C ALA A 147 15.76 2.83 -8.63
N SER A 148 14.58 2.42 -9.13
CA SER A 148 13.64 1.61 -8.34
C SER A 148 12.76 0.68 -9.20
N PRO A 149 13.31 -0.04 -10.20
CA PRO A 149 12.52 -0.82 -11.15
C PRO A 149 11.72 -1.95 -10.48
N ALA A 150 12.26 -2.60 -9.45
CA ALA A 150 11.56 -3.67 -8.72
C ALA A 150 10.30 -3.16 -7.99
N TYR A 151 10.40 -2.03 -7.32
CA TYR A 151 9.25 -1.40 -6.65
C TYR A 151 8.21 -0.91 -7.66
N ILE A 152 8.65 -0.18 -8.68
CA ILE A 152 7.78 0.36 -9.73
C ILE A 152 7.00 -0.76 -10.41
N SER A 153 7.69 -1.80 -10.90
CA SER A 153 7.03 -2.92 -11.58
C SER A 153 6.07 -3.67 -10.64
N SER A 154 6.37 -3.80 -9.34
CA SER A 154 5.43 -4.38 -8.38
C SER A 154 4.15 -3.55 -8.24
N LYS A 155 4.24 -2.21 -8.31
CA LYS A 155 3.06 -1.33 -8.24
C LYS A 155 2.29 -1.31 -9.55
N PHE A 156 2.94 -1.36 -10.72
CA PHE A 156 2.26 -1.57 -11.99
C PHE A 156 1.51 -2.91 -12.04
N ALA A 157 2.11 -3.98 -11.52
CA ALA A 157 1.45 -5.27 -11.42
C ALA A 157 0.20 -5.20 -10.51
N LEU A 158 0.28 -4.47 -9.39
CA LEU A 158 -0.85 -4.26 -8.49
C LEU A 158 -1.99 -3.47 -9.13
N GLU A 159 -1.67 -2.46 -9.96
CA GLU A 159 -2.67 -1.71 -10.72
C GLU A 159 -3.44 -2.64 -11.66
N GLY A 160 -2.73 -3.43 -12.49
CA GLY A 160 -3.35 -4.37 -13.42
C GLY A 160 -4.18 -5.45 -12.72
N LEU A 161 -3.65 -6.02 -11.62
CA LEU A 161 -4.41 -6.96 -10.80
C LEU A 161 -5.71 -6.32 -10.27
N SER A 162 -5.63 -5.12 -9.74
CA SER A 162 -6.78 -4.43 -9.15
C SER A 162 -7.86 -4.10 -10.19
N GLU A 163 -7.47 -3.74 -11.42
CA GLU A 163 -8.41 -3.55 -12.52
C GLU A 163 -9.17 -4.85 -12.84
N SER A 164 -8.45 -5.98 -12.96
CA SER A 164 -9.06 -7.29 -13.21
C SER A 164 -10.05 -7.68 -12.11
N LEU A 165 -9.63 -7.53 -10.85
CA LEU A 165 -10.46 -7.85 -9.69
C LEU A 165 -11.76 -7.03 -9.63
N ARG A 166 -11.79 -5.81 -10.11
CA ARG A 166 -13.02 -5.01 -10.18
C ARG A 166 -14.09 -5.70 -11.03
N PHE A 167 -13.72 -6.29 -12.15
CA PHE A 167 -14.65 -7.05 -12.99
C PHE A 167 -15.06 -8.37 -12.36
N GLU A 168 -14.12 -9.08 -11.72
CA GLU A 168 -14.37 -10.38 -11.12
C GLU A 168 -15.27 -10.29 -9.87
N PHE A 169 -15.13 -9.23 -9.07
CA PHE A 169 -15.85 -9.04 -7.81
C PHE A 169 -17.16 -8.24 -7.97
N ALA A 170 -17.33 -7.47 -9.05
CA ALA A 170 -18.53 -6.67 -9.29
C ALA A 170 -19.86 -7.47 -9.20
N PRO A 171 -19.97 -8.71 -9.74
CA PRO A 171 -21.19 -9.50 -9.62
C PRO A 171 -21.59 -9.83 -8.17
N PHE A 172 -20.65 -9.73 -7.24
CA PHE A 172 -20.84 -10.06 -5.82
C PHE A 172 -20.95 -8.81 -4.92
N VAL A 173 -21.06 -7.61 -5.52
CA VAL A 173 -21.14 -6.33 -4.80
C VAL A 173 -19.93 -6.14 -3.88
N VAL A 174 -18.75 -6.54 -4.34
CA VAL A 174 -17.46 -6.31 -3.64
C VAL A 174 -16.68 -5.27 -4.43
N GLU A 175 -16.41 -4.16 -3.78
CA GLU A 175 -15.68 -3.05 -4.38
C GLU A 175 -14.16 -3.27 -4.27
N VAL A 176 -13.43 -2.91 -5.33
CA VAL A 176 -11.96 -2.87 -5.31
C VAL A 176 -11.51 -1.46 -5.60
N ILE A 177 -10.78 -0.87 -4.68
CA ILE A 177 -10.35 0.53 -4.69
C ILE A 177 -8.82 0.58 -4.68
N ILE A 178 -8.25 1.42 -5.52
CA ILE A 178 -6.82 1.69 -5.57
C ILE A 178 -6.56 3.07 -4.98
N ILE A 179 -5.62 3.15 -4.05
CA ILE A 179 -5.10 4.43 -3.56
C ILE A 179 -3.74 4.64 -4.19
N GLU A 180 -3.54 5.79 -4.81
CA GLU A 180 -2.31 6.19 -5.52
C GLU A 180 -1.62 7.35 -4.77
N PRO A 181 -0.89 7.08 -3.66
CA PRO A 181 -0.18 8.14 -2.95
C PRO A 181 1.05 8.59 -3.74
N GLY A 182 1.38 9.86 -3.62
CA GLY A 182 2.70 10.39 -3.92
C GLY A 182 3.69 10.13 -2.79
N VAL A 183 4.56 11.07 -2.53
CA VAL A 183 5.52 10.99 -1.43
C VAL A 183 4.83 11.33 -0.11
N ILE A 184 4.78 10.35 0.79
CA ILE A 184 4.10 10.46 2.10
C ILE A 184 5.12 10.55 3.22
N LYS A 185 4.93 11.53 4.12
CA LYS A 185 5.78 11.75 5.29
C LYS A 185 5.61 10.66 6.34
N THR A 186 6.34 9.56 6.17
CA THR A 186 6.28 8.37 7.02
C THR A 186 7.68 7.77 7.25
N ASN A 187 7.73 6.74 8.07
CA ASN A 187 8.95 5.93 8.21
C ASN A 187 9.22 5.02 6.99
N PHE A 188 8.43 5.10 5.93
CA PHE A 188 8.62 4.28 4.72
C PHE A 188 10.02 4.46 4.14
N MET A 189 10.50 5.72 4.07
CA MET A 189 11.85 6.04 3.59
C MET A 189 12.96 5.41 4.45
N LYS A 190 12.74 5.25 5.77
CA LYS A 190 13.69 4.59 6.68
C LYS A 190 13.70 3.07 6.52
N ASN A 191 12.61 2.51 6.02
CA ASN A 191 12.44 1.07 5.79
C ASN A 191 12.81 0.64 4.36
N MET A 192 13.18 1.58 3.49
CA MET A 192 13.64 1.29 2.14
C MET A 192 14.99 0.61 2.19
N LYS A 193 15.19 -0.34 1.29
CA LYS A 193 16.45 -1.10 1.18
C LYS A 193 17.18 -0.68 -0.10
N MET A 194 18.50 -0.65 -0.03
CA MET A 194 19.35 -0.59 -1.21
C MET A 194 19.59 -2.01 -1.71
N ALA A 195 19.66 -2.19 -3.02
CA ALA A 195 20.13 -3.44 -3.61
C ALA A 195 21.61 -3.65 -3.21
N LYS A 196 21.97 -4.88 -2.91
CA LYS A 196 23.32 -5.20 -2.40
C LYS A 196 24.45 -4.69 -3.31
N LYS A 197 24.28 -4.82 -4.62
CA LYS A 197 25.28 -4.35 -5.58
C LYS A 197 25.31 -2.83 -5.68
N SER A 198 24.17 -2.13 -5.47
CA SER A 198 24.11 -0.66 -5.48
C SER A 198 24.81 -0.01 -4.28
N GLU A 199 25.18 -0.77 -3.24
CA GLU A 199 26.00 -0.30 -2.13
C GLU A 199 27.49 -0.23 -2.53
N LEU A 200 27.86 -0.86 -3.64
CA LEU A 200 29.21 -0.84 -4.21
C LEU A 200 29.38 0.35 -5.16
N ASP A 201 30.60 0.53 -5.64
CA ASP A 201 30.92 1.55 -6.65
C ASP A 201 30.56 1.03 -8.05
N THR A 202 29.30 1.27 -8.47
CA THR A 202 28.77 0.85 -9.77
C THR A 202 28.65 2.05 -10.72
N VAL A 203 28.52 1.78 -12.02
CA VAL A 203 28.29 2.82 -13.04
C VAL A 203 26.97 3.60 -12.79
N TYR A 204 26.08 3.07 -11.96
CA TYR A 204 24.79 3.66 -11.63
C TYR A 204 24.77 4.42 -10.29
N LYS A 205 25.90 4.52 -9.59
CA LYS A 205 25.99 5.12 -8.25
C LYS A 205 25.45 6.55 -8.22
N ASP A 206 25.88 7.38 -9.17
CA ASP A 206 25.51 8.79 -9.23
C ASP A 206 24.00 8.97 -9.42
N ILE A 207 23.42 8.23 -10.38
CA ILE A 207 21.98 8.30 -10.66
C ILE A 207 21.17 7.81 -9.47
N THR A 208 21.56 6.68 -8.88
CA THR A 208 20.90 6.11 -7.70
C THR A 208 20.95 7.08 -6.52
N THR A 209 22.12 7.68 -6.26
CA THR A 209 22.31 8.63 -5.17
C THR A 209 21.47 9.89 -5.36
N LYS A 210 21.45 10.46 -6.57
CA LYS A 210 20.62 11.64 -6.88
C LYS A 210 19.14 11.37 -6.66
N VAL A 211 18.62 10.26 -7.23
CA VAL A 211 17.21 9.91 -7.12
C VAL A 211 16.81 9.66 -5.67
N VAL A 212 17.57 8.84 -4.95
CA VAL A 212 17.30 8.55 -3.53
C VAL A 212 17.33 9.82 -2.67
N SER A 213 18.29 10.71 -2.91
CA SER A 213 18.40 11.99 -2.18
C SER A 213 17.23 12.92 -2.49
N GLY A 214 16.83 13.01 -3.76
CA GLY A 214 15.68 13.80 -4.19
C GLY A 214 14.39 13.32 -3.53
N VAL A 215 14.12 12.00 -3.57
CA VAL A 215 12.92 11.44 -2.94
C VAL A 215 12.95 11.61 -1.41
N LYS A 216 14.11 11.49 -0.76
CA LYS A 216 14.25 11.78 0.68
C LYS A 216 13.90 13.24 1.01
N MET A 217 14.38 14.19 0.20
CA MET A 217 14.07 15.62 0.38
C MET A 217 12.57 15.87 0.20
N MET A 218 11.96 15.29 -0.82
CA MET A 218 10.51 15.39 -1.02
C MET A 218 9.73 14.80 0.16
N ALA A 219 10.22 13.74 0.80
CA ALA A 219 9.55 13.10 1.93
C ALA A 219 9.47 13.98 3.19
N GLU A 220 10.38 14.94 3.36
CA GLU A 220 10.33 15.91 4.47
C GLU A 220 9.12 16.85 4.33
N MET A 221 8.75 17.18 3.09
CA MET A 221 7.60 18.01 2.74
C MET A 221 6.39 17.20 2.28
N GLY A 222 6.47 15.87 2.34
CA GLY A 222 5.46 14.95 1.83
C GLY A 222 4.11 15.07 2.54
N THR A 223 3.07 14.61 1.88
CA THR A 223 1.71 14.56 2.41
C THR A 223 1.64 13.75 3.71
N HIS A 224 0.87 14.22 4.68
CA HIS A 224 0.74 13.51 5.97
C HIS A 224 -0.05 12.20 5.80
N PRO A 225 0.34 11.06 6.42
CA PRO A 225 -0.33 9.78 6.25
C PRO A 225 -1.81 9.78 6.67
N LYS A 226 -2.21 10.67 7.58
CA LYS A 226 -3.61 10.86 7.95
C LYS A 226 -4.48 11.33 6.78
N GLU A 227 -3.93 12.07 5.83
CA GLU A 227 -4.68 12.49 4.64
C GLU A 227 -4.98 11.28 3.75
N VAL A 228 -4.03 10.35 3.62
CA VAL A 228 -4.27 9.07 2.91
C VAL A 228 -5.36 8.27 3.62
N ALA A 229 -5.30 8.15 4.95
CA ALA A 229 -6.32 7.47 5.74
C ALA A 229 -7.71 8.09 5.57
N ASN A 230 -7.80 9.42 5.54
CA ASN A 230 -9.07 10.12 5.32
C ASN A 230 -9.65 9.84 3.92
N VAL A 231 -8.79 9.78 2.89
CA VAL A 231 -9.22 9.42 1.53
C VAL A 231 -9.70 7.96 1.48
N ILE A 232 -9.00 7.03 2.14
CA ILE A 232 -9.42 5.62 2.25
C ILE A 232 -10.80 5.52 2.88
N VAL A 233 -11.03 6.18 4.03
CA VAL A 233 -12.33 6.18 4.70
C VAL A 233 -13.42 6.78 3.82
N LYS A 234 -13.15 7.90 3.16
CA LYS A 234 -14.09 8.53 2.23
C LYS A 234 -14.46 7.57 1.10
N ALA A 235 -13.48 6.91 0.49
CA ALA A 235 -13.68 5.97 -0.60
C ALA A 235 -14.53 4.75 -0.18
N ILE A 236 -14.27 4.19 1.01
CA ILE A 236 -15.03 3.05 1.57
C ILE A 236 -16.50 3.44 1.87
N LYS A 237 -16.76 4.70 2.26
CA LYS A 237 -18.10 5.19 2.59
C LYS A 237 -18.89 5.65 1.37
N ASP A 238 -18.24 5.84 0.23
CA ASP A 238 -18.92 6.23 -1.00
C ASP A 238 -19.80 5.07 -1.49
N LYS A 239 -21.00 5.40 -1.96
CA LYS A 239 -21.94 4.42 -2.53
C LYS A 239 -21.48 3.95 -3.92
N ASN A 240 -20.75 4.79 -4.64
CA ASN A 240 -20.21 4.51 -5.96
C ASN A 240 -18.75 4.93 -6.01
N PRO A 241 -17.83 4.17 -5.36
CA PRO A 241 -16.46 4.58 -5.26
C PRO A 241 -15.76 4.59 -6.62
N LEU A 242 -14.91 5.58 -6.82
CA LEU A 242 -14.04 5.62 -7.99
C LEU A 242 -13.07 4.45 -7.95
N PRO A 243 -12.61 3.96 -9.10
CA PRO A 243 -11.58 2.92 -9.17
C PRO A 243 -10.27 3.33 -8.49
N ARG A 244 -9.93 4.62 -8.56
CA ARG A 244 -8.65 5.18 -8.10
C ARG A 244 -8.83 6.49 -7.37
N TYR A 245 -8.00 6.68 -6.35
CA TYR A 245 -7.90 7.92 -5.59
C TYR A 245 -6.45 8.35 -5.48
N ILE A 246 -6.13 9.49 -6.10
CA ILE A 246 -4.80 10.10 -6.04
C ILE A 246 -4.69 10.88 -4.73
N VAL A 247 -3.56 10.74 -4.02
CA VAL A 247 -3.30 11.46 -2.78
C VAL A 247 -1.91 12.11 -2.80
N GLY A 248 -1.89 13.42 -2.65
CA GLY A 248 -0.69 14.24 -2.71
C GLY A 248 -0.63 15.09 -3.97
N ASN A 249 -0.15 16.33 -3.82
CA ASN A 249 -0.04 17.27 -4.93
C ASN A 249 1.02 16.83 -5.95
N ASP A 250 2.08 16.20 -5.49
CA ASP A 250 3.12 15.61 -6.32
C ASP A 250 2.57 14.47 -7.20
N ALA A 251 1.77 13.58 -6.63
CA ALA A 251 1.11 12.53 -7.40
C ALA A 251 0.18 13.09 -8.47
N ALA A 252 -0.66 14.08 -8.11
CA ALA A 252 -1.56 14.73 -9.05
C ALA A 252 -0.78 15.40 -10.19
N MET A 253 0.30 16.13 -9.88
CA MET A 253 1.15 16.81 -10.86
C MET A 253 1.79 15.81 -11.85
N PHE A 254 2.38 14.72 -11.36
CA PHE A 254 3.02 13.72 -12.23
C PHE A 254 2.00 12.99 -13.12
N LEU A 255 0.85 12.60 -12.57
CA LEU A 255 -0.18 11.88 -13.35
C LEU A 255 -0.86 12.81 -14.38
N GLU A 256 -1.07 14.08 -14.04
CA GLU A 256 -1.56 15.06 -15.00
C GLU A 256 -0.54 15.32 -16.13
N ALA A 257 0.75 15.44 -15.78
CA ALA A 257 1.80 15.57 -16.77
C ALA A 257 1.87 14.34 -17.69
N LYS A 258 1.76 13.10 -17.14
CA LYS A 258 1.73 11.87 -17.95
C LYS A 258 0.53 11.81 -18.87
N LYS A 259 -0.63 12.27 -18.44
CA LYS A 259 -1.87 12.29 -19.24
C LYS A 259 -1.80 13.25 -20.41
N ASN A 260 -1.16 14.40 -20.21
CA ASN A 260 -1.18 15.54 -21.16
C ASN A 260 0.07 15.62 -22.05
N LYS A 261 0.99 14.65 -21.96
CA LYS A 261 2.24 14.62 -22.75
C LYS A 261 2.36 13.30 -23.48
N THR A 262 3.01 13.33 -24.62
CA THR A 262 3.53 12.13 -25.29
C THR A 262 4.59 11.46 -24.40
N ASP A 263 4.93 10.21 -24.67
CA ASP A 263 5.94 9.48 -23.88
C ASP A 263 7.30 10.19 -23.91
N ILE A 264 7.72 10.74 -25.06
CA ILE A 264 8.98 11.48 -25.19
C ILE A 264 8.94 12.81 -24.40
N GLU A 265 7.85 13.55 -24.47
CA GLU A 265 7.68 14.79 -23.72
C GLU A 265 7.65 14.55 -22.22
N PHE A 266 7.00 13.46 -21.78
CA PHE A 266 6.96 13.08 -20.38
C PHE A 266 8.33 12.61 -19.87
N GLU A 267 9.07 11.84 -20.67
CA GLU A 267 10.45 11.46 -20.35
C GLU A 267 11.35 12.68 -20.17
N ASN A 268 11.25 13.67 -21.09
CA ASN A 268 12.00 14.91 -21.00
C ASN A 268 11.58 15.77 -19.80
N TYR A 269 10.30 15.76 -19.43
CA TYR A 269 9.80 16.41 -18.23
C TYR A 269 10.41 15.76 -16.97
N LEU A 270 10.35 14.42 -16.86
CA LEU A 270 10.94 13.72 -15.72
C LEU A 270 12.45 13.92 -15.60
N LYS A 271 13.19 13.95 -16.72
CA LYS A 271 14.63 14.23 -16.72
C LYS A 271 14.95 15.59 -16.09
N LYS A 272 14.13 16.61 -16.34
CA LYS A 272 14.31 17.95 -15.75
C LYS A 272 14.01 18.00 -14.26
N GLU A 273 13.04 17.18 -13.80
CA GLU A 273 12.66 17.13 -12.38
C GLU A 273 13.62 16.27 -11.54
N LEU A 274 14.29 15.29 -12.17
CA LEU A 274 15.12 14.30 -11.46
C LEU A 274 16.63 14.58 -11.57
N TYR A 275 17.07 15.34 -12.60
CA TYR A 275 18.47 15.62 -12.89
C TYR A 275 18.79 17.11 -12.98
#